data_20a5e8dcdf8a326d23dbacff729676b1
#
_entry.id   20a5e8dcdf8a326d23dbacff729676b1
#
_cell.length_a   1.000
_cell.length_b   1.000
_cell.length_c   1.000
_cell.angle_alpha   90.00
_cell.angle_beta   90.00
_cell.angle_gamma   90.00
#
_symmetry.space_group_name_H-M   'P 1'
#
loop_
_entity.id
_entity.type
_entity.pdbx_description
1 polymer ?
#
loop_
_entity_poly.entity_id
_entity_poly.type
_entity_poly.pdbx_seq_one_letter_code
_entity_poly.pdbx_strand_id
1 'polypeptide(L)'
;KNEYLSKIKKPSGLSGMLSITRKAYEKLLAEAEAQYEADYRVFVAARTAHDANISLKKTEYEEERNAALADVQRTNQEIDEFCRLYQAADPQAIIAYSAMVLERSEYPEGFPQEFRLAYVPESKELVVEYELPPVEVIPAVGEYRFVKSKGVIDEVARKAAENKELYQDIVTAVALRTIHEVIEADQPEHVALVTFNGFVSTVDPTTGRDVRPCLISIRVTRDRFSELNLARVDKRACLRNLGAQVSPRPAEMQAVKPIVEFDMVDKRFVEASDILGDLESRPNLMDLTPFEFENLVSNLFGRM
;
A
#
# COMPACT_ATOMS: atom_id res chain seq x y z
N LYS A 1 -17.62 55.71 22.75
CA LYS A 1 -18.57 56.78 23.20
C LYS A 1 -18.00 58.13 22.88
N ASN A 2 -16.76 58.46 23.23
CA ASN A 2 -16.18 59.78 23.01
C ASN A 2 -16.14 60.18 21.52
N GLU A 3 -15.95 59.26 20.59
CA GLU A 3 -15.95 59.55 19.16
C GLU A 3 -17.33 59.99 18.66
N TYR A 4 -18.40 59.38 19.14
CA TYR A 4 -19.80 59.74 18.79
C TYR A 4 -20.15 61.15 19.34
N LEU A 5 -19.73 61.44 20.57
CA LEU A 5 -20.00 62.73 21.21
C LEU A 5 -19.13 63.88 20.66
N SER A 6 -17.91 63.61 20.20
CA SER A 6 -17.01 64.63 19.66
C SER A 6 -17.50 65.26 18.37
N LYS A 7 -18.41 64.62 17.64
CA LYS A 7 -19.05 65.15 16.43
C LYS A 7 -20.10 66.19 16.69
N ILE A 8 -20.57 66.34 17.97
CA ILE A 8 -21.64 67.21 18.35
C ILE A 8 -21.03 68.47 18.99
N LYS A 9 -21.14 69.61 18.30
CA LYS A 9 -20.64 70.91 18.81
C LYS A 9 -21.57 71.49 19.86
N LYS A 10 -21.02 71.76 21.05
CA LYS A 10 -21.77 72.42 22.11
C LYS A 10 -22.08 73.83 21.71
N PRO A 11 -23.36 74.30 21.82
CA PRO A 11 -23.69 75.70 21.57
C PRO A 11 -22.97 76.64 22.51
N SER A 12 -22.37 77.73 21.99
CA SER A 12 -21.59 78.70 22.79
C SER A 12 -22.07 80.12 22.51
N GLY A 13 -21.89 81.08 23.43
CA GLY A 13 -22.28 82.45 23.33
C GLY A 13 -23.81 82.66 23.43
N LEU A 14 -24.32 83.69 22.79
CA LEU A 14 -25.75 84.07 22.80
C LEU A 14 -26.71 82.98 22.24
N SER A 15 -26.23 82.14 21.36
CA SER A 15 -26.96 80.93 20.84
C SER A 15 -27.21 79.90 21.92
N GLY A 16 -26.33 79.79 22.92
CA GLY A 16 -26.44 78.81 24.05
C GLY A 16 -27.50 79.23 25.08
N MET A 17 -28.01 80.50 25.04
CA MET A 17 -29.07 81.03 25.96
C MET A 17 -30.47 80.76 25.41
N LEU A 18 -30.62 80.44 24.13
CA LEU A 18 -31.93 80.16 23.51
C LEU A 18 -32.39 78.74 23.87
N SER A 19 -33.58 78.60 24.43
CA SER A 19 -34.17 77.35 24.87
C SER A 19 -34.28 76.30 23.71
N ILE A 20 -34.47 76.77 22.51
CA ILE A 20 -34.62 75.95 21.29
C ILE A 20 -33.32 75.33 20.89
N THR A 21 -32.17 76.03 20.95
CA THR A 21 -30.83 75.48 20.61
C THR A 21 -30.36 74.52 21.65
N ARG A 22 -30.70 74.71 22.93
CA ARG A 22 -30.38 73.78 24.02
C ARG A 22 -31.20 72.50 23.86
N LYS A 23 -32.47 72.51 23.56
CA LYS A 23 -33.26 71.31 23.31
C LYS A 23 -32.80 70.54 22.08
N ALA A 24 -32.43 71.24 20.99
CA ALA A 24 -31.84 70.62 19.82
C ALA A 24 -30.47 69.92 20.15
N TYR A 25 -29.62 70.51 20.95
CA TYR A 25 -28.36 69.91 21.40
C TYR A 25 -28.58 68.67 22.27
N GLU A 26 -29.49 68.75 23.25
CA GLU A 26 -29.90 67.65 24.11
C GLU A 26 -30.48 66.46 23.28
N LYS A 27 -31.26 66.74 22.22
CA LYS A 27 -31.77 65.72 21.30
C LYS A 27 -30.62 65.04 20.51
N LEU A 28 -29.68 65.82 19.97
CA LEU A 28 -28.52 65.26 19.26
C LEU A 28 -27.62 64.41 20.16
N LEU A 29 -27.43 64.81 21.44
CA LEU A 29 -26.72 63.99 22.41
C LEU A 29 -27.43 62.65 22.66
N ALA A 30 -28.72 62.68 22.89
CA ALA A 30 -29.52 61.47 23.12
C ALA A 30 -29.50 60.54 21.90
N GLU A 31 -29.60 61.09 20.66
CA GLU A 31 -29.49 60.33 19.42
C GLU A 31 -28.11 59.68 19.26
N ALA A 32 -27.00 60.41 19.55
CA ALA A 32 -25.66 59.88 19.50
C ALA A 32 -25.37 58.80 20.56
N GLU A 33 -25.93 58.98 21.79
CA GLU A 33 -25.85 57.94 22.81
C GLU A 33 -26.63 56.68 22.43
N ALA A 34 -27.86 56.84 21.89
CA ALA A 34 -28.65 55.72 21.40
C ALA A 34 -27.96 54.98 20.26
N GLN A 35 -27.34 55.69 19.33
CA GLN A 35 -26.56 55.10 18.23
C GLN A 35 -25.33 54.35 18.77
N TYR A 36 -24.59 54.92 19.69
CA TYR A 36 -23.45 54.25 20.34
C TYR A 36 -23.88 52.94 21.05
N GLU A 37 -25.01 52.98 21.77
CA GLU A 37 -25.49 51.78 22.45
C GLU A 37 -25.94 50.68 21.48
N ALA A 38 -26.57 51.06 20.35
CA ALA A 38 -26.95 50.14 19.32
C ALA A 38 -25.73 49.47 18.67
N ASP A 39 -24.73 50.25 18.26
CA ASP A 39 -23.50 49.79 17.68
C ASP A 39 -22.68 48.94 18.66
N TYR A 40 -22.64 49.32 19.95
CA TYR A 40 -22.00 48.54 20.98
C TYR A 40 -22.66 47.20 21.22
N ARG A 41 -24.02 47.10 21.17
CA ARG A 41 -24.72 45.80 21.27
C ARG A 41 -24.37 44.91 20.11
N VAL A 42 -24.35 45.45 18.88
CA VAL A 42 -23.95 44.68 17.68
C VAL A 42 -22.52 44.19 17.82
N PHE A 43 -21.60 45.04 18.26
CA PHE A 43 -20.21 44.65 18.50
C PHE A 43 -20.06 43.50 19.52
N VAL A 44 -20.75 43.63 20.68
CA VAL A 44 -20.70 42.62 21.75
C VAL A 44 -21.31 41.30 21.23
N ALA A 45 -22.43 41.34 20.49
CA ALA A 45 -23.04 40.15 19.93
C ALA A 45 -22.11 39.45 18.92
N ALA A 46 -21.46 40.21 18.02
CA ALA A 46 -20.50 39.69 17.05
C ALA A 46 -19.28 39.07 17.73
N ARG A 47 -18.76 39.72 18.76
CA ARG A 47 -17.63 39.20 19.55
C ARG A 47 -17.98 37.89 20.26
N THR A 48 -19.15 37.85 20.91
CA THR A 48 -19.63 36.63 21.59
C THR A 48 -19.81 35.47 20.61
N ALA A 49 -20.37 35.72 19.43
CA ALA A 49 -20.54 34.75 18.39
C ALA A 49 -19.18 34.25 17.85
N HIS A 50 -18.21 35.15 17.70
CA HIS A 50 -16.86 34.82 17.28
C HIS A 50 -16.14 33.93 18.31
N ASP A 51 -16.21 34.31 19.60
CA ASP A 51 -15.57 33.55 20.70
C ASP A 51 -16.22 32.15 20.83
N ALA A 52 -17.53 32.05 20.67
CA ALA A 52 -18.23 30.75 20.64
C ALA A 52 -17.80 29.88 19.47
N ASN A 53 -17.64 30.44 18.26
CA ASN A 53 -17.16 29.72 17.08
C ASN A 53 -15.71 29.22 17.27
N ILE A 54 -14.83 30.04 17.84
CA ILE A 54 -13.47 29.62 18.17
C ILE A 54 -13.47 28.46 19.17
N SER A 55 -14.31 28.52 20.20
CA SER A 55 -14.43 27.47 21.19
C SER A 55 -14.92 26.15 20.55
N LEU A 56 -15.93 26.23 19.68
CA LEU A 56 -16.43 25.07 18.96
C LEU A 56 -15.34 24.44 18.09
N LYS A 57 -14.64 25.23 17.28
CA LYS A 57 -13.57 24.74 16.42
C LYS A 57 -12.39 24.14 17.21
N LYS A 58 -12.10 24.66 18.39
CA LYS A 58 -11.09 24.04 19.26
C LYS A 58 -11.53 22.68 19.76
N THR A 59 -12.78 22.55 20.15
CA THR A 59 -13.33 21.26 20.60
C THR A 59 -13.32 20.24 19.46
N GLU A 60 -13.80 20.61 18.26
CA GLU A 60 -13.77 19.76 17.07
C GLU A 60 -12.33 19.28 16.76
N TYR A 61 -11.38 20.21 16.74
CA TYR A 61 -9.96 19.87 16.52
C TYR A 61 -9.39 18.91 17.59
N GLU A 62 -9.72 19.12 18.85
CA GLU A 62 -9.26 18.25 19.95
C GLU A 62 -9.86 16.84 19.84
N GLU A 63 -11.11 16.72 19.44
CA GLU A 63 -11.78 15.45 19.19
C GLU A 63 -11.13 14.70 18.00
N GLU A 64 -10.93 15.36 16.87
CA GLU A 64 -10.25 14.79 15.70
C GLU A 64 -8.82 14.36 16.02
N ARG A 65 -8.06 15.20 16.71
CA ARG A 65 -6.70 14.87 17.14
C ARG A 65 -6.66 13.65 18.05
N ASN A 66 -7.57 13.58 19.02
CA ASN A 66 -7.61 12.47 19.96
C ASN A 66 -8.03 11.16 19.27
N ALA A 67 -8.96 11.22 18.31
CA ALA A 67 -9.34 10.08 17.48
C ALA A 67 -8.14 9.58 16.64
N ALA A 68 -7.42 10.47 15.99
CA ALA A 68 -6.23 10.12 15.21
C ALA A 68 -5.12 9.50 16.10
N LEU A 69 -4.89 10.05 17.29
CA LEU A 69 -3.92 9.49 18.24
C LEU A 69 -4.31 8.09 18.73
N ALA A 70 -5.61 7.88 18.99
CA ALA A 70 -6.10 6.57 19.39
C ALA A 70 -5.94 5.53 18.27
N ASP A 71 -6.17 5.92 17.02
CA ASP A 71 -5.99 5.06 15.86
C ASP A 71 -4.51 4.66 15.68
N VAL A 72 -3.60 5.62 15.76
CA VAL A 72 -2.14 5.36 15.73
C VAL A 72 -1.71 4.41 16.85
N GLN A 73 -2.22 4.61 18.06
CA GLN A 73 -1.90 3.74 19.20
C GLN A 73 -2.40 2.30 18.97
N ARG A 74 -3.61 2.14 18.43
CA ARG A 74 -4.16 0.82 18.07
C ARG A 74 -3.28 0.14 17.03
N THR A 75 -2.96 0.82 15.94
CA THR A 75 -2.10 0.27 14.86
C THR A 75 -0.72 -0.13 15.39
N ASN A 76 -0.11 0.69 16.25
CA ASN A 76 1.17 0.32 16.85
C ASN A 76 1.08 -0.93 17.73
N GLN A 77 0.00 -1.07 18.51
CA GLN A 77 -0.22 -2.27 19.33
C GLN A 77 -0.40 -3.53 18.47
N GLU A 78 -1.12 -3.43 17.35
CA GLU A 78 -1.28 -4.53 16.39
C GLU A 78 0.06 -4.94 15.78
N ILE A 79 0.89 -3.98 15.39
CA ILE A 79 2.25 -4.24 14.87
C ILE A 79 3.14 -4.88 15.94
N ASP A 80 3.12 -4.38 17.17
CA ASP A 80 3.93 -4.93 18.27
C ASP A 80 3.52 -6.37 18.59
N GLU A 81 2.21 -6.66 18.60
CA GLU A 81 1.70 -8.01 18.80
C GLU A 81 2.08 -8.95 17.64
N PHE A 82 1.96 -8.50 16.40
CA PHE A 82 2.42 -9.25 15.24
C PHE A 82 3.92 -9.58 15.32
N CYS A 83 4.75 -8.59 15.65
CA CYS A 83 6.19 -8.80 15.86
C CYS A 83 6.46 -9.81 16.98
N ARG A 84 5.71 -9.75 18.07
CA ARG A 84 5.83 -10.70 19.19
C ARG A 84 5.48 -12.12 18.78
N LEU A 85 4.38 -12.30 18.03
CA LEU A 85 3.96 -13.61 17.51
C LEU A 85 4.99 -14.17 16.53
N TYR A 86 5.49 -13.34 15.62
CA TYR A 86 6.52 -13.74 14.66
C TYR A 86 7.80 -14.19 15.38
N GLN A 87 8.28 -13.44 16.39
CA GLN A 87 9.43 -13.82 17.19
C GLN A 87 9.22 -15.11 17.98
N ALA A 88 7.98 -15.39 18.38
CA ALA A 88 7.59 -16.62 19.07
C ALA A 88 7.42 -17.83 18.13
N ALA A 89 7.73 -17.68 16.84
CA ALA A 89 7.55 -18.69 15.79
C ALA A 89 6.08 -19.15 15.65
N ASP A 90 5.11 -18.25 15.83
CA ASP A 90 3.72 -18.55 15.57
C ASP A 90 3.52 -18.85 14.07
N PRO A 91 2.91 -19.99 13.71
CA PRO A 91 2.79 -20.42 12.32
C PRO A 91 2.02 -19.41 11.44
N GLN A 92 0.98 -18.78 11.97
CA GLN A 92 0.20 -17.79 11.22
C GLN A 92 1.00 -16.52 10.98
N ALA A 93 1.76 -16.08 11.99
CA ALA A 93 2.62 -14.92 11.86
C ALA A 93 3.75 -15.16 10.84
N ILE A 94 4.32 -16.38 10.76
CA ILE A 94 5.32 -16.75 9.75
C ILE A 94 4.71 -16.69 8.35
N ILE A 95 3.52 -17.25 8.15
CA ILE A 95 2.81 -17.22 6.87
C ILE A 95 2.52 -15.77 6.47
N ALA A 96 1.93 -14.98 7.38
CA ALA A 96 1.58 -13.59 7.13
C ALA A 96 2.82 -12.75 6.78
N TYR A 97 3.93 -12.90 7.51
CA TYR A 97 5.17 -12.21 7.20
C TYR A 97 5.73 -12.60 5.83
N SER A 98 5.75 -13.90 5.52
CA SER A 98 6.20 -14.39 4.21
C SER A 98 5.30 -13.88 3.07
N ALA A 99 3.99 -13.78 3.28
CA ALA A 99 3.06 -13.18 2.34
C ALA A 99 3.39 -11.71 2.09
N MET A 100 3.57 -10.91 3.15
CA MET A 100 3.97 -9.50 3.04
C MET A 100 5.27 -9.30 2.27
N VAL A 101 6.23 -10.21 2.42
CA VAL A 101 7.50 -10.19 1.65
C VAL A 101 7.24 -10.40 0.16
N LEU A 102 6.44 -11.41 -0.20
CA LEU A 102 6.16 -11.74 -1.59
C LEU A 102 5.25 -10.72 -2.28
N GLU A 103 4.30 -10.12 -1.57
CA GLU A 103 3.44 -9.04 -2.08
C GLU A 103 4.22 -7.76 -2.42
N ARG A 104 5.31 -7.51 -1.69
CA ARG A 104 6.19 -6.36 -1.96
C ARG A 104 7.22 -6.61 -3.05
N SER A 105 7.27 -7.83 -3.58
CA SER A 105 8.19 -8.18 -4.68
C SER A 105 7.72 -7.51 -5.97
N GLU A 106 8.54 -6.65 -6.54
CA GLU A 106 8.21 -5.95 -7.77
C GLU A 106 8.51 -6.80 -9.00
N TYR A 107 7.51 -7.02 -9.84
CA TYR A 107 7.63 -7.69 -11.12
C TYR A 107 7.22 -6.78 -12.29
N PRO A 108 7.70 -7.05 -13.51
CA PRO A 108 7.22 -6.35 -14.71
C PRO A 108 5.71 -6.52 -14.92
N GLU A 109 5.12 -5.59 -15.66
CA GLU A 109 3.71 -5.67 -16.06
C GLU A 109 3.40 -7.01 -16.77
N GLY A 110 2.25 -7.60 -16.44
CA GLY A 110 1.81 -8.90 -16.97
C GLY A 110 2.30 -10.12 -16.18
N PHE A 111 3.08 -9.92 -15.10
CA PHE A 111 3.40 -11.00 -14.17
C PHE A 111 2.31 -11.09 -13.10
N PRO A 112 1.67 -12.25 -12.91
CA PRO A 112 0.78 -12.46 -11.79
C PRO A 112 1.58 -12.42 -10.48
N GLN A 113 0.97 -11.85 -9.43
CA GLN A 113 1.54 -11.86 -8.07
C GLN A 113 0.62 -12.68 -7.16
N GLU A 114 0.11 -13.77 -7.70
CA GLU A 114 -0.79 -14.67 -6.99
C GLU A 114 0.00 -15.85 -6.43
N PHE A 115 -0.17 -16.10 -5.16
CA PHE A 115 0.48 -17.22 -4.47
C PHE A 115 -0.38 -17.73 -3.32
N ARG A 116 -0.10 -18.96 -2.91
CA ARG A 116 -0.67 -19.58 -1.70
C ARG A 116 0.47 -20.07 -0.83
N LEU A 117 0.35 -19.87 0.48
CA LEU A 117 1.36 -20.26 1.45
C LEU A 117 0.77 -21.24 2.46
N ALA A 118 1.56 -22.23 2.84
CA ALA A 118 1.33 -23.05 4.01
C ALA A 118 2.62 -23.29 4.76
N TYR A 119 2.52 -23.47 6.07
CA TYR A 119 3.67 -23.74 6.92
C TYR A 119 3.48 -25.03 7.68
N VAL A 120 4.53 -25.84 7.74
CA VAL A 120 4.58 -27.10 8.50
C VAL A 120 5.51 -26.90 9.69
N PRO A 121 4.98 -26.67 10.90
CA PRO A 121 5.77 -26.33 12.09
C PRO A 121 6.81 -27.40 12.45
N GLU A 122 6.48 -28.67 12.31
CA GLU A 122 7.34 -29.81 12.69
C GLU A 122 8.65 -29.86 11.90
N SER A 123 8.59 -29.54 10.61
CA SER A 123 9.76 -29.49 9.72
C SER A 123 10.29 -28.08 9.48
N LYS A 124 9.62 -27.05 10.02
CA LYS A 124 9.86 -25.64 9.70
C LYS A 124 9.86 -25.38 8.18
N GLU A 125 8.92 -26.02 7.49
CA GLU A 125 8.82 -25.98 6.03
C GLU A 125 7.78 -24.98 5.59
N LEU A 126 8.18 -24.00 4.79
CA LEU A 126 7.26 -23.13 4.07
C LEU A 126 7.01 -23.70 2.68
N VAL A 127 5.74 -23.97 2.35
CA VAL A 127 5.30 -24.39 1.03
C VAL A 127 4.69 -23.21 0.31
N VAL A 128 5.20 -22.90 -0.87
CA VAL A 128 4.78 -21.80 -1.73
C VAL A 128 4.23 -22.40 -3.02
N GLU A 129 2.95 -22.19 -3.30
CA GLU A 129 2.37 -22.32 -4.64
C GLU A 129 2.32 -20.94 -5.28
N TYR A 130 2.96 -20.78 -6.41
CA TYR A 130 3.12 -19.50 -7.10
C TYR A 130 2.54 -19.58 -8.51
N GLU A 131 1.77 -18.57 -8.92
CA GLU A 131 1.28 -18.44 -10.28
C GLU A 131 2.34 -17.80 -11.16
N LEU A 132 2.87 -18.57 -12.08
CA LEU A 132 3.89 -18.12 -13.03
C LEU A 132 3.25 -17.30 -14.16
N PRO A 133 3.99 -16.34 -14.74
CA PRO A 133 3.47 -15.61 -15.88
C PRO A 133 3.24 -16.54 -17.08
N PRO A 134 2.21 -16.30 -17.89
CA PRO A 134 1.99 -17.03 -19.12
C PRO A 134 3.07 -16.72 -20.16
N VAL A 135 3.21 -17.55 -21.19
CA VAL A 135 4.26 -17.39 -22.22
C VAL A 135 4.14 -16.08 -23.00
N GLU A 136 2.95 -15.54 -23.07
CA GLU A 136 2.58 -14.29 -23.74
C GLU A 136 3.19 -13.06 -23.09
N VAL A 137 3.73 -13.16 -21.87
CA VAL A 137 4.48 -12.09 -21.21
C VAL A 137 5.75 -11.71 -21.99
N ILE A 138 6.24 -12.62 -22.86
CA ILE A 138 7.39 -12.36 -23.70
C ILE A 138 6.95 -11.51 -24.91
N PRO A 139 7.53 -10.31 -25.11
CA PRO A 139 7.20 -9.48 -26.27
C PRO A 139 7.44 -10.19 -27.58
N ALA A 140 6.47 -10.11 -28.50
CA ALA A 140 6.56 -10.72 -29.82
C ALA A 140 7.68 -10.10 -30.68
N VAL A 141 7.99 -8.82 -30.45
CA VAL A 141 9.08 -8.10 -31.13
C VAL A 141 10.39 -8.36 -30.41
N GLY A 142 11.36 -8.88 -31.13
CA GLY A 142 12.71 -9.15 -30.62
C GLY A 142 13.69 -7.99 -30.83
N GLU A 143 13.53 -7.26 -31.93
CA GLU A 143 14.43 -6.18 -32.34
C GLU A 143 13.66 -5.10 -33.13
N TYR A 144 14.04 -3.84 -32.92
CA TYR A 144 13.59 -2.71 -33.75
C TYR A 144 14.74 -2.28 -34.64
N ARG A 145 14.57 -2.31 -35.98
CA ARG A 145 15.61 -1.97 -36.95
C ARG A 145 15.25 -0.74 -37.77
N PHE A 146 16.07 0.29 -37.69
CA PHE A 146 15.88 1.47 -38.53
C PHE A 146 16.35 1.21 -39.98
N VAL A 147 15.42 1.30 -40.94
CA VAL A 147 15.69 1.13 -42.36
C VAL A 147 15.89 2.50 -43.00
N LYS A 148 17.16 2.90 -43.15
CA LYS A 148 17.55 4.22 -43.70
C LYS A 148 16.94 4.53 -45.06
N SER A 149 16.79 3.52 -45.95
CA SER A 149 16.26 3.71 -47.32
C SER A 149 14.77 4.06 -47.34
N LYS A 150 14.03 3.69 -46.29
CA LYS A 150 12.57 3.92 -46.17
C LYS A 150 12.24 4.97 -45.09
N GLY A 151 13.19 5.33 -44.24
CA GLY A 151 12.98 6.25 -43.13
C GLY A 151 12.03 5.71 -42.05
N VAL A 152 11.87 4.38 -41.94
CA VAL A 152 10.93 3.71 -40.98
C VAL A 152 11.68 2.77 -40.05
N ILE A 153 11.05 2.48 -38.91
CA ILE A 153 11.50 1.45 -37.99
C ILE A 153 10.72 0.18 -38.32
N ASP A 154 11.42 -0.87 -38.70
CA ASP A 154 10.86 -2.20 -38.91
C ASP A 154 10.92 -3.00 -37.62
N GLU A 155 9.84 -3.71 -37.31
CA GLU A 155 9.74 -4.65 -36.20
C GLU A 155 10.17 -6.04 -36.67
N VAL A 156 11.15 -6.62 -35.98
CA VAL A 156 11.61 -7.98 -36.25
C VAL A 156 11.04 -8.91 -35.20
N ALA A 157 10.19 -9.84 -35.62
CA ALA A 157 9.59 -10.83 -34.75
C ALA A 157 10.67 -11.72 -34.12
N ARG A 158 10.51 -12.04 -32.82
CA ARG A 158 11.37 -12.95 -32.09
C ARG A 158 11.22 -14.38 -32.60
N LYS A 159 12.30 -15.13 -32.67
CA LYS A 159 12.26 -16.53 -33.10
C LYS A 159 11.61 -17.42 -32.02
N ALA A 160 10.83 -18.42 -32.44
CA ALA A 160 10.17 -19.33 -31.52
C ALA A 160 11.12 -20.05 -30.54
N ALA A 161 12.32 -20.41 -31.00
CA ALA A 161 13.34 -21.02 -30.13
C ALA A 161 13.81 -20.07 -29.04
N GLU A 162 14.02 -18.80 -29.39
CA GLU A 162 14.42 -17.76 -28.44
C GLU A 162 13.32 -17.48 -27.38
N ASN A 163 12.04 -17.47 -27.81
CA ASN A 163 10.92 -17.36 -26.87
C ASN A 163 10.89 -18.54 -25.86
N LYS A 164 11.15 -19.76 -26.33
CA LYS A 164 11.19 -20.93 -25.44
C LYS A 164 12.31 -20.82 -24.41
N GLU A 165 13.48 -20.36 -24.81
CA GLU A 165 14.63 -20.18 -23.92
C GLU A 165 14.37 -19.06 -22.89
N LEU A 166 13.83 -17.92 -23.33
CA LEU A 166 13.48 -16.83 -22.44
C LEU A 166 12.40 -17.24 -21.43
N TYR A 167 11.36 -17.96 -21.87
CA TYR A 167 10.34 -18.42 -20.95
C TYR A 167 10.90 -19.38 -19.90
N GLN A 168 11.75 -20.30 -20.29
CA GLN A 168 12.43 -21.17 -19.34
C GLN A 168 13.28 -20.39 -18.35
N ASP A 169 13.98 -19.34 -18.80
CA ASP A 169 14.76 -18.46 -17.93
C ASP A 169 13.88 -17.66 -16.97
N ILE A 170 12.71 -17.20 -17.40
CA ILE A 170 11.72 -16.52 -16.56
C ILE A 170 11.24 -17.46 -15.46
N VAL A 171 10.76 -18.65 -15.81
CA VAL A 171 10.25 -19.65 -14.85
C VAL A 171 11.31 -19.98 -13.79
N THR A 172 12.55 -20.19 -14.22
CA THR A 172 13.66 -20.50 -13.31
C THR A 172 14.06 -19.30 -12.44
N ALA A 173 14.02 -18.08 -12.99
CA ALA A 173 14.35 -16.87 -12.26
C ALA A 173 13.31 -16.56 -11.18
N VAL A 174 12.01 -16.70 -11.49
CA VAL A 174 10.93 -16.49 -10.52
C VAL A 174 11.08 -17.45 -9.35
N ALA A 175 11.31 -18.75 -9.60
CA ALA A 175 11.49 -19.73 -8.53
C ALA A 175 12.68 -19.41 -7.60
N LEU A 176 13.85 -19.10 -8.17
CA LEU A 176 15.04 -18.77 -7.37
C LEU A 176 14.85 -17.46 -6.59
N ARG A 177 14.21 -16.46 -7.20
CA ARG A 177 13.93 -15.18 -6.56
C ARG A 177 12.97 -15.32 -5.38
N THR A 178 11.86 -16.02 -5.57
CA THR A 178 10.87 -16.24 -4.50
C THR A 178 11.47 -16.95 -3.30
N ILE A 179 12.26 -18.02 -3.53
CA ILE A 179 12.94 -18.74 -2.46
C ILE A 179 13.94 -17.81 -1.74
N HIS A 180 14.70 -17.02 -2.49
CA HIS A 180 15.67 -16.08 -1.93
C HIS A 180 15.02 -15.04 -1.04
N GLU A 181 13.94 -14.38 -1.52
CA GLU A 181 13.21 -13.35 -0.79
C GLU A 181 12.68 -13.87 0.55
N VAL A 182 12.10 -15.07 0.55
CA VAL A 182 11.58 -15.69 1.77
C VAL A 182 12.70 -16.02 2.77
N ILE A 183 13.79 -16.63 2.28
CA ILE A 183 14.92 -17.02 3.15
C ILE A 183 15.64 -15.78 3.71
N GLU A 184 15.88 -14.77 2.90
CA GLU A 184 16.61 -13.56 3.31
C GLU A 184 15.82 -12.72 4.30
N ALA A 185 14.49 -12.61 4.11
CA ALA A 185 13.63 -11.84 4.99
C ALA A 185 13.46 -12.46 6.39
N ASP A 186 13.54 -13.78 6.50
CA ASP A 186 13.33 -14.52 7.76
C ASP A 186 14.60 -14.54 8.62
N GLN A 187 14.92 -13.42 9.26
CA GLN A 187 16.10 -13.27 10.12
C GLN A 187 16.14 -14.20 11.34
N PRO A 188 15.01 -14.52 12.00
CA PRO A 188 15.00 -15.45 13.14
C PRO A 188 15.15 -16.94 12.74
N GLU A 189 15.22 -17.27 11.46
CA GLU A 189 15.37 -18.63 10.92
C GLU A 189 14.22 -19.58 11.32
N HIS A 190 13.01 -19.08 11.26
CA HIS A 190 11.81 -19.88 11.48
C HIS A 190 11.52 -20.84 10.31
N VAL A 191 11.98 -20.50 9.10
CA VAL A 191 11.87 -21.31 7.89
C VAL A 191 13.21 -22.00 7.63
N ALA A 192 13.29 -23.30 7.91
CA ALA A 192 14.46 -24.13 7.65
C ALA A 192 14.44 -24.80 6.27
N LEU A 193 13.24 -24.94 5.69
CA LEU A 193 12.99 -25.65 4.44
C LEU A 193 11.95 -24.89 3.61
N VAL A 194 12.20 -24.69 2.33
CA VAL A 194 11.27 -24.08 1.39
C VAL A 194 10.92 -25.06 0.29
N THR A 195 9.64 -25.30 0.07
CA THR A 195 9.10 -25.95 -1.12
C THR A 195 8.41 -24.93 -1.98
N PHE A 196 8.86 -24.80 -3.21
CA PHE A 196 8.26 -23.91 -4.22
C PHE A 196 7.65 -24.74 -5.34
N ASN A 197 6.38 -24.50 -5.66
CA ASN A 197 5.66 -25.08 -6.78
C ASN A 197 5.15 -23.94 -7.69
N GLY A 198 5.65 -23.88 -8.91
CA GLY A 198 5.24 -22.86 -9.90
C GLY A 198 4.24 -23.44 -10.87
N PHE A 199 3.04 -22.90 -10.87
CA PHE A 199 1.93 -23.24 -11.73
C PHE A 199 1.71 -22.16 -12.79
N VAL A 200 1.02 -22.50 -13.88
CA VAL A 200 0.54 -21.52 -14.85
C VAL A 200 -0.90 -21.83 -15.22
N SER A 201 -1.77 -20.84 -15.17
CA SER A 201 -3.16 -20.97 -15.62
C SER A 201 -3.21 -20.76 -17.13
N THR A 202 -3.75 -21.73 -17.87
CA THR A 202 -3.80 -21.73 -19.33
C THR A 202 -4.97 -22.58 -19.85
N VAL A 203 -5.22 -22.49 -21.15
CA VAL A 203 -6.18 -23.35 -21.83
C VAL A 203 -5.45 -24.47 -22.57
N ASP A 204 -5.81 -25.72 -22.30
CA ASP A 204 -5.29 -26.83 -23.05
C ASP A 204 -5.77 -26.75 -24.52
N PRO A 205 -4.87 -26.61 -25.50
CA PRO A 205 -5.24 -26.42 -26.89
C PRO A 205 -5.91 -27.67 -27.52
N THR A 206 -5.78 -28.84 -26.90
CA THR A 206 -6.36 -30.10 -27.40
C THR A 206 -7.79 -30.30 -26.92
N THR A 207 -8.11 -29.82 -25.72
CA THR A 207 -9.42 -30.02 -25.09
C THR A 207 -10.25 -28.75 -24.96
N GLY A 208 -9.60 -27.56 -25.05
CA GLY A 208 -10.23 -26.25 -24.81
C GLY A 208 -10.66 -26.04 -23.38
N ARG A 209 -10.13 -26.81 -22.43
CA ARG A 209 -10.42 -26.69 -21.00
C ARG A 209 -9.34 -25.89 -20.29
N ASP A 210 -9.74 -25.17 -19.26
CA ASP A 210 -8.81 -24.54 -18.34
C ASP A 210 -8.01 -25.60 -17.61
N VAL A 211 -6.69 -25.43 -17.59
CA VAL A 211 -5.73 -26.33 -16.91
C VAL A 211 -4.70 -25.48 -16.16
N ARG A 212 -4.14 -26.04 -15.09
CA ARG A 212 -3.14 -25.38 -14.26
C ARG A 212 -1.94 -26.33 -14.04
N PRO A 213 -1.10 -26.55 -15.08
CA PRO A 213 0.07 -27.42 -14.97
C PRO A 213 1.14 -26.82 -14.04
N CYS A 214 1.76 -27.67 -13.22
CA CYS A 214 3.00 -27.33 -12.51
C CYS A 214 4.17 -27.38 -13.48
N LEU A 215 4.93 -26.29 -13.63
CA LEU A 215 6.08 -26.22 -14.53
C LEU A 215 7.40 -26.37 -13.81
N ILE A 216 7.44 -26.10 -12.52
CA ILE A 216 8.63 -26.23 -11.68
C ILE A 216 8.24 -26.58 -10.27
N SER A 217 8.95 -27.51 -9.66
CA SER A 217 8.86 -27.84 -8.24
C SER A 217 10.25 -28.05 -7.66
N ILE A 218 10.53 -27.41 -6.54
CA ILE A 218 11.81 -27.51 -5.84
C ILE A 218 11.59 -27.53 -4.34
N ARG A 219 12.35 -28.35 -3.64
CA ARG A 219 12.42 -28.41 -2.19
C ARG A 219 13.86 -28.26 -1.75
N VAL A 220 14.17 -27.24 -0.99
CA VAL A 220 15.55 -26.88 -0.62
C VAL A 220 15.63 -26.39 0.82
N THR A 221 16.69 -26.79 1.53
CA THR A 221 16.99 -26.30 2.87
C THR A 221 17.60 -24.89 2.80
N ARG A 222 17.36 -24.09 3.84
CA ARG A 222 17.97 -22.77 4.02
C ARG A 222 19.50 -22.83 3.85
N ASP A 223 20.18 -23.74 4.55
CA ASP A 223 21.64 -23.86 4.54
C ASP A 223 22.17 -24.04 3.11
N ARG A 224 21.61 -25.01 2.38
CA ARG A 224 22.02 -25.29 1.00
C ARG A 224 21.75 -24.13 0.04
N PHE A 225 20.65 -23.40 0.25
CA PHE A 225 20.32 -22.25 -0.60
C PHE A 225 21.19 -21.03 -0.28
N SER A 226 21.51 -20.80 0.99
CA SER A 226 22.34 -19.67 1.45
C SER A 226 23.80 -19.76 0.99
N GLU A 227 24.29 -20.96 0.63
CA GLU A 227 25.63 -21.16 0.04
C GLU A 227 25.73 -20.65 -1.41
N LEU A 228 24.58 -20.34 -2.08
CA LEU A 228 24.55 -19.94 -3.48
C LEU A 228 24.90 -18.46 -3.66
N ASN A 229 25.71 -18.17 -4.66
CA ASN A 229 25.88 -16.81 -5.15
C ASN A 229 24.99 -16.59 -6.38
N LEU A 230 23.75 -16.14 -6.16
CA LEU A 230 22.74 -15.99 -7.21
C LEU A 230 23.14 -15.02 -8.34
N ALA A 231 24.05 -14.08 -8.07
CA ALA A 231 24.55 -13.15 -9.08
C ALA A 231 25.51 -13.81 -10.09
N ARG A 232 26.02 -15.02 -9.79
CA ARG A 232 27.06 -15.68 -10.59
C ARG A 232 26.66 -17.06 -11.11
N VAL A 233 25.51 -17.59 -10.71
CA VAL A 233 25.06 -18.93 -11.11
C VAL A 233 24.36 -18.92 -12.48
N ASP A 234 24.56 -19.98 -13.23
CA ASP A 234 23.61 -20.34 -14.30
C ASP A 234 22.34 -20.88 -13.62
N LYS A 235 21.22 -20.22 -13.84
CA LYS A 235 19.94 -20.51 -13.15
C LYS A 235 19.48 -21.96 -13.35
N ARG A 236 19.60 -22.48 -14.58
CA ARG A 236 19.16 -23.84 -14.91
C ARG A 236 20.10 -24.90 -14.30
N ALA A 237 21.40 -24.66 -14.33
CA ALA A 237 22.37 -25.54 -13.69
C ALA A 237 22.20 -25.52 -12.17
N CYS A 238 21.93 -24.37 -11.60
CA CYS A 238 21.65 -24.20 -10.17
C CYS A 238 20.43 -25.02 -9.73
N LEU A 239 19.30 -24.89 -10.41
CA LEU A 239 18.09 -25.66 -10.09
C LEU A 239 18.29 -27.18 -10.24
N ARG A 240 19.01 -27.64 -11.27
CA ARG A 240 19.37 -29.06 -11.39
C ARG A 240 20.23 -29.54 -10.22
N ASN A 241 21.20 -28.75 -9.81
CA ASN A 241 22.05 -29.08 -8.65
C ASN A 241 21.24 -29.12 -7.35
N LEU A 242 20.23 -28.30 -7.22
CA LEU A 242 19.31 -28.30 -6.08
C LEU A 242 18.27 -29.45 -6.14
N GLY A 243 18.21 -30.20 -7.24
CA GLY A 243 17.30 -31.32 -7.40
C GLY A 243 15.88 -30.90 -7.80
N ALA A 244 15.72 -29.71 -8.39
CA ALA A 244 14.43 -29.24 -8.87
C ALA A 244 13.86 -30.11 -9.99
N GLN A 245 12.56 -30.34 -9.96
CA GLN A 245 11.79 -30.87 -11.07
C GLN A 245 11.34 -29.70 -11.95
N VAL A 246 11.96 -29.56 -13.12
CA VAL A 246 11.65 -28.48 -14.05
C VAL A 246 11.07 -29.08 -15.32
N SER A 247 9.99 -28.48 -15.82
CA SER A 247 9.40 -28.86 -17.11
C SER A 247 10.48 -28.86 -18.21
N PRO A 248 10.63 -29.92 -18.98
CA PRO A 248 11.56 -29.94 -20.10
C PRO A 248 11.09 -29.00 -21.23
N ARG A 249 9.79 -28.66 -21.28
CA ARG A 249 9.18 -27.75 -22.25
C ARG A 249 8.15 -26.85 -21.61
N PRO A 250 8.56 -25.90 -20.78
CA PRO A 250 7.62 -25.04 -20.07
C PRO A 250 6.76 -24.19 -21.01
N ALA A 251 7.29 -23.74 -22.15
CA ALA A 251 6.52 -23.03 -23.16
C ALA A 251 5.46 -23.89 -23.88
N GLU A 252 5.55 -25.22 -23.79
CA GLU A 252 4.56 -26.17 -24.30
C GLU A 252 3.65 -26.72 -23.17
N MET A 253 3.72 -26.09 -21.98
CA MET A 253 2.93 -26.44 -20.79
C MET A 253 3.06 -27.91 -20.35
N GLN A 254 4.22 -28.52 -20.61
CA GLN A 254 4.47 -29.88 -20.17
C GLN A 254 4.62 -29.91 -18.64
N ALA A 255 3.64 -30.53 -17.96
CA ALA A 255 3.61 -30.57 -16.51
C ALA A 255 4.73 -31.44 -15.90
N VAL A 256 5.17 -31.05 -14.70
CA VAL A 256 5.94 -31.91 -13.77
C VAL A 256 5.08 -32.20 -12.55
N LYS A 257 5.45 -33.25 -11.81
CA LYS A 257 4.75 -33.56 -10.56
C LYS A 257 5.29 -32.67 -9.43
N PRO A 258 4.43 -31.98 -8.66
CA PRO A 258 4.86 -31.28 -7.46
C PRO A 258 5.53 -32.22 -6.45
N ILE A 259 6.61 -31.78 -5.82
CA ILE A 259 7.32 -32.56 -4.78
C ILE A 259 6.45 -32.66 -3.52
N VAL A 260 5.78 -31.57 -3.17
CA VAL A 260 4.77 -31.52 -2.10
C VAL A 260 3.52 -30.93 -2.70
N GLU A 261 2.40 -31.66 -2.61
CA GLU A 261 1.10 -31.16 -3.00
C GLU A 261 0.46 -30.45 -1.81
N PHE A 262 -0.19 -29.33 -2.09
CA PHE A 262 -0.99 -28.60 -1.12
C PHE A 262 -2.27 -29.41 -0.86
N ASP A 263 -2.28 -30.19 0.20
CA ASP A 263 -3.47 -30.93 0.59
C ASP A 263 -4.20 -30.16 1.72
N MET A 264 -5.31 -29.50 1.35
CA MET A 264 -6.18 -28.75 2.27
C MET A 264 -6.76 -29.62 3.41
N VAL A 265 -6.68 -30.94 3.28
CA VAL A 265 -7.21 -31.88 4.30
C VAL A 265 -6.12 -32.32 5.27
N ASP A 266 -4.84 -32.10 4.95
CA ASP A 266 -3.72 -32.51 5.79
C ASP A 266 -3.52 -31.51 6.94
N LYS A 267 -3.86 -31.95 8.17
CA LYS A 267 -3.75 -31.15 9.41
C LYS A 267 -2.32 -30.69 9.76
N ARG A 268 -1.32 -31.13 9.03
CA ARG A 268 0.08 -30.68 9.20
C ARG A 268 0.31 -29.30 8.59
N PHE A 269 -0.54 -28.90 7.64
CA PHE A 269 -0.46 -27.58 7.01
C PHE A 269 -1.29 -26.58 7.82
N VAL A 270 -0.66 -25.51 8.20
CA VAL A 270 -1.34 -24.30 8.70
C VAL A 270 -1.52 -23.39 7.47
N GLU A 271 -2.77 -23.13 7.09
CA GLU A 271 -3.07 -22.20 6.00
C GLU A 271 -3.06 -20.76 6.48
N ALA A 272 -2.79 -19.84 5.55
CA ALA A 272 -3.05 -18.44 5.77
C ALA A 272 -4.55 -18.27 6.08
N SER A 273 -4.91 -18.10 7.34
CA SER A 273 -6.18 -17.48 7.67
C SER A 273 -6.06 -16.00 7.34
N ASP A 274 -7.16 -15.40 6.93
CA ASP A 274 -7.24 -14.00 6.48
C ASP A 274 -6.92 -13.00 7.61
N ILE A 275 -5.70 -13.10 8.17
CA ILE A 275 -5.17 -12.13 9.16
C ILE A 275 -4.95 -10.77 8.48
N LEU A 276 -4.76 -10.76 7.15
CA LEU A 276 -4.61 -9.55 6.37
C LEU A 276 -5.95 -8.87 6.06
N GLY A 277 -7.07 -9.60 6.08
CA GLY A 277 -8.40 -9.00 5.90
C GLY A 277 -8.75 -7.95 6.96
N ASP A 278 -8.27 -8.12 8.18
CA ASP A 278 -8.39 -7.10 9.23
C ASP A 278 -7.41 -5.92 9.04
N LEU A 279 -6.29 -6.12 8.33
CA LEU A 279 -5.34 -5.07 7.95
C LEU A 279 -5.74 -4.35 6.64
N GLU A 280 -6.50 -5.00 5.77
CA GLU A 280 -7.09 -4.40 4.56
C GLU A 280 -8.25 -3.44 4.83
N SER A 281 -8.75 -3.36 6.06
CA SER A 281 -9.69 -2.29 6.46
C SER A 281 -9.04 -0.90 6.52
N ARG A 282 -7.80 -0.76 6.06
CA ARG A 282 -7.17 0.55 5.85
C ARG A 282 -7.87 1.24 4.70
N PRO A 283 -8.31 2.50 4.87
CA PRO A 283 -8.88 3.24 3.77
C PRO A 283 -7.89 3.23 2.61
N ASN A 284 -8.35 2.70 1.48
CA ASN A 284 -7.58 2.72 0.25
C ASN A 284 -7.16 4.17 -0.02
N LEU A 285 -5.88 4.42 -0.27
CA LEU A 285 -5.37 5.77 -0.60
C LEU A 285 -6.14 6.42 -1.76
N MET A 286 -6.79 5.61 -2.60
CA MET A 286 -7.63 6.07 -3.70
C MET A 286 -9.02 6.56 -3.25
N ASP A 287 -9.44 6.24 -2.04
CA ASP A 287 -10.73 6.68 -1.46
C ASP A 287 -10.59 7.96 -0.64
N LEU A 288 -9.35 8.43 -0.45
CA LEU A 288 -9.07 9.70 0.22
C LEU A 288 -9.47 10.88 -0.67
N THR A 289 -10.12 11.85 -0.08
CA THR A 289 -10.33 13.14 -0.75
C THR A 289 -8.98 13.81 -1.03
N PRO A 290 -8.85 14.68 -2.04
CA PRO A 290 -7.60 15.39 -2.34
C PRO A 290 -7.00 16.10 -1.12
N PHE A 291 -7.82 16.61 -0.23
CA PHE A 291 -7.41 17.30 1.00
C PHE A 291 -6.84 16.32 2.06
N GLU A 292 -7.44 15.15 2.21
CA GLU A 292 -6.96 14.09 3.11
C GLU A 292 -5.64 13.51 2.61
N PHE A 293 -5.51 13.35 1.29
CA PHE A 293 -4.26 12.90 0.66
C PHE A 293 -3.14 13.94 0.83
N GLU A 294 -3.43 15.23 0.67
CA GLU A 294 -2.46 16.32 0.86
C GLU A 294 -1.99 16.42 2.32
N ASN A 295 -2.89 16.23 3.28
CA ASN A 295 -2.57 16.15 4.70
C ASN A 295 -1.71 14.90 5.03
N LEU A 296 -2.02 13.74 4.44
CA LEU A 296 -1.23 12.53 4.61
C LEU A 296 0.19 12.71 4.09
N VAL A 297 0.34 13.28 2.89
CA VAL A 297 1.65 13.59 2.28
C VAL A 297 2.42 14.61 3.11
N SER A 298 1.77 15.68 3.57
CA SER A 298 2.40 16.70 4.41
C SER A 298 2.86 16.14 5.76
N ASN A 299 2.11 15.22 6.36
CA ASN A 299 2.49 14.55 7.60
C ASN A 299 3.62 13.53 7.43
N LEU A 300 3.72 12.87 6.27
CA LEU A 300 4.80 11.92 5.95
C LEU A 300 6.12 12.64 5.67
N PHE A 301 6.09 13.76 4.98
CA PHE A 301 7.30 14.50 4.58
C PHE A 301 7.65 15.66 5.50
N GLY A 302 6.75 16.12 6.36
CA GLY A 302 7.00 17.17 7.36
C GLY A 302 7.74 16.70 8.62
N ARG A 303 8.10 15.40 8.69
CA ARG A 303 8.90 14.79 9.77
C ARG A 303 10.31 14.37 9.32
N MET A 304 10.72 14.71 8.12
CA MET A 304 12.11 14.68 7.65
C MET A 304 12.74 16.07 7.81
#